data_b64171362a6a59d5dda98e496c440785
#
_entry.id   b64171362a6a59d5dda98e496c440785
#
_cell.length_a   1.000
_cell.length_b   1.000
_cell.length_c   1.000
_cell.angle_alpha   90.00
_cell.angle_beta   90.00
_cell.angle_gamma   90.00
#
_symmetry.space_group_name_H-M   'P 1'
#
loop_
_entity.id
_entity.type
_entity.pdbx_description
1 polymer ?
#
loop_
_entity_poly.entity_id
_entity_poly.type
_entity_poly.pdbx_seq_one_letter_code
_entity_poly.pdbx_strand_id
1 'polypeptide(L)'
;MIDFSKIEQYRENNRIEAKKALGGLPRSIWETYSAFANTHGGIILLGVEEWADKSLHTVDLPDPDRLIKEFWDIVNNPNKTSVNVLTSKDVFVQEVDGDRIVVINVPRAERSYKPVYVDGNPLCTYRRNGEGDYRCTKEEYQAMVRDASVKTQDMLILNEMDMTVFNKESIRSYRQRMRLSRPGHVWEALEDEDFLLKLGAVGIGSDGKKHPTSAGLLMFGNEYDIVREFNAYFLDYQEQYDADTRWTDRIISSSGDWSGNVYDFYFRVYNKLIQDIKVPFKMDGGTRVDDTPVHQALREALANCLVNADYYGRQGLVIVKKRNSITMSNPGSFRIEIDAAKSGGVSDPRNGTMLKMFNLIDIGERAGSGIPNIFRVWREQNWTTPEITEQLEPERTILSLAFEKASDKKQAIKASNSTIYSRQKQSVIEYLTREIKADCKTIAELLGISRPRARAVLTKMVKEEIVVTEGSNRNRTYKLKS
;
A
#
# COMPACT_ATOMS: atom_id res chain seq x y z
N MET A 1 -18.43 -6.55 1.29
CA MET A 1 -19.71 -6.69 0.55
C MET A 1 -20.67 -5.69 1.15
N ILE A 2 -21.43 -4.93 0.34
CA ILE A 2 -22.43 -3.97 0.84
C ILE A 2 -23.63 -4.77 1.39
N ASP A 3 -24.12 -4.38 2.56
CA ASP A 3 -25.39 -4.83 3.12
C ASP A 3 -26.48 -3.87 2.63
N PHE A 4 -27.18 -4.24 1.56
CA PHE A 4 -28.19 -3.40 0.91
C PHE A 4 -29.37 -3.09 1.82
N SER A 5 -29.66 -3.91 2.83
CA SER A 5 -30.70 -3.63 3.83
C SER A 5 -30.38 -2.42 4.72
N LYS A 6 -29.16 -1.89 4.61
CA LYS A 6 -28.66 -0.74 5.39
C LYS A 6 -28.00 0.31 4.48
N ILE A 7 -28.47 0.42 3.24
CA ILE A 7 -27.84 1.30 2.25
C ILE A 7 -27.71 2.75 2.73
N GLU A 8 -28.65 3.26 3.50
CA GLU A 8 -28.63 4.61 4.08
C GLU A 8 -27.47 4.87 5.05
N GLN A 9 -26.83 3.81 5.57
CA GLN A 9 -25.67 3.93 6.46
C GLN A 9 -24.36 4.10 5.70
N TYR A 10 -24.35 3.80 4.40
CA TYR A 10 -23.19 3.98 3.55
C TYR A 10 -23.08 5.42 3.05
N ARG A 11 -21.90 5.77 2.59
CA ARG A 11 -21.52 7.07 2.02
C ARG A 11 -20.69 6.81 0.79
N GLU A 12 -20.71 7.73 -0.17
CA GLU A 12 -19.68 7.73 -1.20
C GLU A 12 -18.29 7.78 -0.58
N ASN A 13 -17.36 7.09 -1.16
CA ASN A 13 -15.98 7.02 -0.70
C ASN A 13 -15.08 6.50 -1.83
N ASN A 14 -13.85 6.13 -1.49
CA ASN A 14 -12.90 5.59 -2.46
C ASN A 14 -13.29 4.23 -3.09
N ARG A 15 -14.42 3.62 -2.68
CA ARG A 15 -14.92 2.33 -3.21
C ARG A 15 -16.42 2.30 -3.50
N ILE A 16 -17.14 3.37 -3.26
CA ILE A 16 -18.59 3.43 -3.50
C ILE A 16 -18.89 4.73 -4.23
N GLU A 17 -19.62 4.60 -5.32
CA GLU A 17 -20.16 5.71 -6.11
C GLU A 17 -21.63 5.48 -6.36
N ALA A 18 -22.47 6.50 -6.15
CA ALA A 18 -23.90 6.45 -6.38
C ALA A 18 -24.33 7.39 -7.52
N LYS A 19 -25.21 6.91 -8.38
CA LYS A 19 -25.74 7.68 -9.52
C LYS A 19 -27.25 7.46 -9.61
N LYS A 20 -28.01 8.54 -9.69
CA LYS A 20 -29.47 8.48 -9.82
C LYS A 20 -29.94 7.76 -11.08
N ALA A 21 -29.29 7.98 -12.20
CA ALA A 21 -29.44 7.27 -13.49
C ALA A 21 -30.85 7.16 -14.09
N LEU A 22 -31.84 7.94 -13.64
CA LEU A 22 -33.23 7.92 -14.14
C LEU A 22 -33.34 8.33 -15.63
N GLY A 23 -32.39 9.10 -16.15
CA GLY A 23 -32.33 9.54 -17.55
C GLY A 23 -31.46 8.68 -18.45
N GLY A 24 -31.02 7.50 -18.03
CA GLY A 24 -30.08 6.64 -18.73
C GLY A 24 -28.71 6.62 -18.07
N LEU A 25 -27.70 6.00 -18.72
CA LEU A 25 -26.34 5.91 -18.18
C LEU A 25 -25.68 7.30 -18.09
N PRO A 26 -25.25 7.74 -16.89
CA PRO A 26 -24.53 9.02 -16.74
C PRO A 26 -23.17 8.96 -17.47
N ARG A 27 -22.82 10.02 -18.19
CA ARG A 27 -21.51 10.07 -18.89
C ARG A 27 -20.30 9.91 -17.95
N SER A 28 -20.41 10.41 -16.73
CA SER A 28 -19.35 10.32 -15.71
C SER A 28 -19.10 8.89 -15.19
N ILE A 29 -19.98 7.92 -15.51
CA ILE A 29 -19.77 6.52 -15.11
C ILE A 29 -18.45 5.95 -15.63
N TRP A 30 -17.99 6.42 -16.80
CA TRP A 30 -16.79 5.92 -17.45
C TRP A 30 -15.53 6.43 -16.77
N GLU A 31 -15.55 7.65 -16.24
CA GLU A 31 -14.47 8.20 -15.41
C GLU A 31 -14.35 7.37 -14.12
N THR A 32 -15.48 7.07 -13.46
CA THR A 32 -15.54 6.23 -12.27
C THR A 32 -15.10 4.80 -12.55
N TYR A 33 -15.53 4.21 -13.68
CA TYR A 33 -15.08 2.89 -14.10
C TYR A 33 -13.55 2.82 -14.25
N SER A 34 -12.96 3.78 -14.99
CA SER A 34 -11.52 3.91 -15.13
C SER A 34 -10.84 4.09 -13.77
N ALA A 35 -11.34 4.99 -12.94
CA ALA A 35 -10.78 5.30 -11.63
C ALA A 35 -10.77 4.07 -10.70
N PHE A 36 -11.88 3.34 -10.61
CA PHE A 36 -11.95 2.12 -9.81
C PHE A 36 -11.04 1.03 -10.33
N ALA A 37 -11.06 0.76 -11.65
CA ALA A 37 -10.21 -0.26 -12.26
C ALA A 37 -8.71 0.03 -12.05
N ASN A 38 -8.30 1.28 -12.14
CA ASN A 38 -6.90 1.68 -11.95
C ASN A 38 -6.46 1.74 -10.50
N THR A 39 -7.39 1.83 -9.53
CA THR A 39 -7.05 2.04 -8.12
C THR A 39 -7.28 0.76 -7.30
N HIS A 40 -8.35 0.70 -6.55
CA HIS A 40 -8.63 -0.38 -5.59
C HIS A 40 -9.87 -1.21 -5.95
N GLY A 41 -10.45 -0.99 -7.13
CA GLY A 41 -11.80 -1.45 -7.42
C GLY A 41 -12.85 -0.66 -6.65
N GLY A 42 -14.12 -0.95 -6.91
CA GLY A 42 -15.22 -0.29 -6.23
C GLY A 42 -16.58 -0.76 -6.73
N ILE A 43 -17.64 -0.16 -6.20
CA ILE A 43 -19.02 -0.48 -6.55
C ILE A 43 -19.70 0.79 -7.04
N ILE A 44 -20.28 0.73 -8.23
CA ILE A 44 -21.11 1.78 -8.77
C ILE A 44 -22.56 1.35 -8.59
N LEU A 45 -23.38 2.22 -8.00
CA LEU A 45 -24.80 2.01 -7.75
C LEU A 45 -25.61 2.94 -8.67
N LEU A 46 -26.40 2.38 -9.58
CA LEU A 46 -27.35 3.14 -10.39
C LEU A 46 -28.76 2.99 -9.83
N GLY A 47 -29.54 4.06 -9.77
CA GLY A 47 -30.78 4.13 -9.03
C GLY A 47 -30.57 4.44 -7.55
N VAL A 48 -29.48 5.15 -7.25
CA VAL A 48 -29.17 5.60 -5.89
C VAL A 48 -28.77 7.07 -5.93
N GLU A 49 -29.31 7.87 -5.02
CA GLU A 49 -28.94 9.28 -4.85
C GLU A 49 -28.36 9.56 -3.47
N GLU A 50 -27.44 10.51 -3.41
CA GLU A 50 -26.87 11.00 -2.16
C GLU A 50 -27.69 12.20 -1.67
N TRP A 51 -28.18 12.15 -0.45
CA TRP A 51 -28.91 13.26 0.18
C TRP A 51 -27.93 14.28 0.82
N ALA A 52 -28.49 15.41 1.23
CA ALA A 52 -27.70 16.51 1.82
C ALA A 52 -26.93 16.13 3.11
N ASP A 53 -27.33 15.07 3.80
CA ASP A 53 -26.62 14.50 4.97
C ASP A 53 -25.62 13.41 4.59
N LYS A 54 -25.36 13.26 3.30
CA LYS A 54 -24.48 12.25 2.72
C LYS A 54 -24.99 10.80 2.81
N SER A 55 -26.26 10.57 3.20
CA SER A 55 -26.86 9.22 3.17
C SER A 55 -27.25 8.82 1.76
N LEU A 56 -27.15 7.53 1.45
CA LEU A 56 -27.53 6.97 0.16
C LEU A 56 -28.96 6.46 0.22
N HIS A 57 -29.78 6.82 -0.77
CA HIS A 57 -31.19 6.44 -0.86
C HIS A 57 -31.50 5.87 -2.23
N THR A 58 -32.27 4.79 -2.26
CA THR A 58 -32.68 4.14 -3.50
C THR A 58 -33.75 4.94 -4.22
N VAL A 59 -33.77 4.82 -5.54
CA VAL A 59 -34.77 5.37 -6.44
C VAL A 59 -35.05 4.29 -7.49
N ASP A 60 -36.30 3.82 -7.62
CA ASP A 60 -36.64 2.75 -8.56
C ASP A 60 -36.27 3.14 -10.00
N LEU A 61 -35.50 2.30 -10.64
CA LEU A 61 -35.10 2.48 -12.04
C LEU A 61 -36.24 1.99 -12.95
N PRO A 62 -36.70 2.78 -13.92
CA PRO A 62 -37.81 2.39 -14.82
C PRO A 62 -37.48 1.13 -15.62
N ASP A 63 -36.24 1.00 -16.09
CA ASP A 63 -35.82 -0.12 -16.94
C ASP A 63 -34.33 -0.47 -16.64
N PRO A 64 -34.05 -1.20 -15.55
CA PRO A 64 -32.68 -1.58 -15.19
C PRO A 64 -32.03 -2.53 -16.21
N ASP A 65 -32.78 -3.40 -16.86
CA ASP A 65 -32.26 -4.35 -17.85
C ASP A 65 -31.74 -3.62 -19.09
N ARG A 66 -32.44 -2.57 -19.53
CA ARG A 66 -31.96 -1.70 -20.62
C ARG A 66 -30.66 -1.00 -20.25
N LEU A 67 -30.54 -0.48 -19.02
CA LEU A 67 -29.31 0.16 -18.54
C LEU A 67 -28.13 -0.82 -18.50
N ILE A 68 -28.36 -2.05 -18.06
CA ILE A 68 -27.34 -3.11 -18.07
C ILE A 68 -26.90 -3.41 -19.51
N LYS A 69 -27.84 -3.55 -20.45
CA LYS A 69 -27.52 -3.79 -21.86
C LYS A 69 -26.69 -2.64 -22.44
N GLU A 70 -27.13 -1.40 -22.25
CA GLU A 70 -26.41 -0.21 -22.70
C GLU A 70 -25.00 -0.13 -22.11
N PHE A 71 -24.86 -0.46 -20.82
CA PHE A 71 -23.55 -0.51 -20.14
C PHE A 71 -22.63 -1.55 -20.79
N TRP A 72 -23.11 -2.77 -21.05
CA TRP A 72 -22.33 -3.83 -21.68
C TRP A 72 -21.96 -3.48 -23.14
N ASP A 73 -22.84 -2.84 -23.89
CA ASP A 73 -22.57 -2.39 -25.25
C ASP A 73 -21.42 -1.37 -25.28
N ILE A 74 -21.36 -0.48 -24.29
CA ILE A 74 -20.34 0.57 -24.22
C ILE A 74 -19.02 0.04 -23.63
N VAL A 75 -19.04 -0.74 -22.54
CA VAL A 75 -17.82 -1.22 -21.89
C VAL A 75 -17.04 -2.19 -22.80
N ASN A 76 -17.71 -2.88 -23.71
CA ASN A 76 -17.09 -3.74 -24.71
C ASN A 76 -16.67 -2.99 -26.00
N ASN A 77 -16.96 -1.69 -26.11
CA ASN A 77 -16.55 -0.91 -27.26
C ASN A 77 -15.12 -0.36 -27.08
N PRO A 78 -14.11 -0.82 -27.85
CA PRO A 78 -12.72 -0.41 -27.66
C PRO A 78 -12.47 1.09 -27.94
N ASN A 79 -13.39 1.78 -28.63
CA ASN A 79 -13.34 3.23 -28.80
C ASN A 79 -13.87 4.00 -27.57
N LYS A 80 -14.47 3.29 -26.59
CA LYS A 80 -15.02 3.88 -25.38
C LYS A 80 -14.24 3.51 -24.13
N THR A 81 -13.87 2.25 -23.99
CA THR A 81 -13.04 1.75 -22.90
C THR A 81 -11.88 0.93 -23.45
N SER A 82 -10.68 1.14 -22.93
CA SER A 82 -9.48 0.42 -23.40
C SER A 82 -9.56 -1.08 -23.12
N VAL A 83 -10.25 -1.47 -22.05
CA VAL A 83 -10.44 -2.87 -21.65
C VAL A 83 -11.69 -3.02 -20.79
N ASN A 84 -12.38 -4.13 -20.97
CA ASN A 84 -13.43 -4.57 -20.05
C ASN A 84 -12.82 -5.52 -19.01
N VAL A 85 -12.87 -5.13 -17.72
CA VAL A 85 -12.36 -5.93 -16.59
C VAL A 85 -13.48 -6.69 -15.86
N LEU A 86 -14.73 -6.60 -16.33
CA LEU A 86 -15.92 -7.18 -15.69
C LEU A 86 -16.26 -8.56 -16.24
N THR A 87 -16.88 -9.34 -15.39
CA THR A 87 -17.56 -10.59 -15.77
C THR A 87 -19.08 -10.41 -15.67
N SER A 88 -19.86 -11.33 -16.22
CA SER A 88 -21.31 -11.28 -16.15
C SER A 88 -21.88 -11.27 -14.72
N LYS A 89 -21.10 -11.68 -13.73
CA LYS A 89 -21.50 -11.68 -12.30
C LYS A 89 -21.32 -10.32 -11.63
N ASP A 90 -20.60 -9.41 -12.27
CA ASP A 90 -20.25 -8.12 -11.69
C ASP A 90 -21.32 -7.04 -11.93
N VAL A 91 -22.28 -7.30 -12.84
CA VAL A 91 -23.35 -6.35 -13.18
C VAL A 91 -24.70 -7.05 -13.04
N PHE A 92 -25.53 -6.58 -12.12
CA PHE A 92 -26.81 -7.21 -11.81
C PHE A 92 -27.83 -6.22 -11.26
N VAL A 93 -29.11 -6.59 -11.33
CA VAL A 93 -30.20 -5.87 -10.66
C VAL A 93 -30.30 -6.35 -9.22
N GLN A 94 -30.42 -5.40 -8.29
CA GLN A 94 -30.69 -5.65 -6.88
C GLN A 94 -31.98 -4.94 -6.48
N GLU A 95 -32.86 -5.65 -5.82
CA GLU A 95 -34.06 -5.08 -5.20
C GLU A 95 -33.74 -4.66 -3.75
N VAL A 96 -34.10 -3.43 -3.41
CA VAL A 96 -33.91 -2.84 -2.08
C VAL A 96 -35.18 -2.07 -1.71
N ASP A 97 -35.86 -2.49 -0.69
CA ASP A 97 -37.11 -1.86 -0.19
C ASP A 97 -38.19 -1.62 -1.27
N GLY A 98 -38.23 -2.48 -2.32
CA GLY A 98 -39.15 -2.39 -3.45
C GLY A 98 -38.61 -1.62 -4.66
N ASP A 99 -37.50 -0.91 -4.53
CA ASP A 99 -36.79 -0.23 -5.62
C ASP A 99 -35.80 -1.18 -6.33
N ARG A 100 -35.76 -1.13 -7.65
CA ARG A 100 -34.80 -1.89 -8.47
C ARG A 100 -33.65 -0.99 -8.84
N ILE A 101 -32.45 -1.34 -8.37
CA ILE A 101 -31.20 -0.64 -8.64
C ILE A 101 -30.25 -1.53 -9.44
N VAL A 102 -29.29 -0.94 -10.17
CA VAL A 102 -28.23 -1.70 -10.83
C VAL A 102 -26.93 -1.56 -10.03
N VAL A 103 -26.31 -2.70 -9.75
CA VAL A 103 -25.04 -2.80 -9.06
C VAL A 103 -23.95 -3.20 -10.06
N ILE A 104 -22.87 -2.44 -10.10
CA ILE A 104 -21.69 -2.71 -10.94
C ILE A 104 -20.48 -2.83 -10.02
N ASN A 105 -19.99 -4.07 -9.83
CA ASN A 105 -18.78 -4.34 -9.06
C ASN A 105 -17.56 -4.21 -9.99
N VAL A 106 -16.85 -3.12 -9.94
CA VAL A 106 -15.63 -2.91 -10.74
C VAL A 106 -14.44 -3.45 -9.97
N PRO A 107 -13.82 -4.55 -10.40
CA PRO A 107 -12.59 -5.05 -9.76
C PRO A 107 -11.42 -4.13 -10.05
N ARG A 108 -10.38 -4.17 -9.19
CA ARG A 108 -9.08 -3.61 -9.54
C ARG A 108 -8.55 -4.37 -10.76
N ALA A 109 -8.19 -3.66 -11.82
CA ALA A 109 -7.61 -4.28 -13.00
C ALA A 109 -6.27 -4.94 -12.66
N GLU A 110 -6.03 -6.12 -13.22
CA GLU A 110 -4.69 -6.69 -13.23
C GLU A 110 -3.72 -5.72 -13.91
N ARG A 111 -2.44 -5.73 -13.49
CA ARG A 111 -1.45 -4.80 -14.01
C ARG A 111 -1.30 -4.84 -15.54
N SER A 112 -1.47 -6.02 -16.15
CA SER A 112 -1.39 -6.24 -17.60
C SER A 112 -2.47 -5.51 -18.39
N TYR A 113 -3.58 -5.16 -17.73
CA TYR A 113 -4.69 -4.40 -18.33
C TYR A 113 -4.63 -2.90 -18.04
N LYS A 114 -3.71 -2.47 -17.17
CA LYS A 114 -3.52 -1.04 -16.86
C LYS A 114 -2.61 -0.36 -17.88
N PRO A 115 -2.82 0.92 -18.18
CA PRO A 115 -3.88 1.78 -17.67
C PRO A 115 -5.23 1.51 -18.33
N VAL A 116 -6.31 1.50 -17.54
CA VAL A 116 -7.68 1.49 -18.05
C VAL A 116 -8.07 2.94 -18.35
N TYR A 117 -8.24 3.29 -19.62
CA TYR A 117 -8.62 4.63 -20.07
C TYR A 117 -9.92 4.62 -20.86
N VAL A 118 -10.53 5.77 -21.03
CA VAL A 118 -11.83 5.93 -21.67
C VAL A 118 -11.77 6.87 -22.87
N ASP A 119 -12.84 6.88 -23.68
CA ASP A 119 -12.99 7.67 -24.91
C ASP A 119 -11.85 7.46 -25.94
N GLY A 120 -11.26 6.27 -25.98
CA GLY A 120 -10.14 5.94 -26.85
C GLY A 120 -8.88 6.80 -26.63
N ASN A 121 -8.80 7.53 -25.52
CA ASN A 121 -7.74 8.50 -25.25
C ASN A 121 -6.97 8.15 -23.96
N PRO A 122 -5.68 7.78 -24.07
CA PRO A 122 -4.82 7.51 -22.93
C PRO A 122 -4.76 8.63 -21.88
N LEU A 123 -4.96 9.89 -22.28
CA LEU A 123 -5.04 11.02 -21.36
C LEU A 123 -6.32 11.04 -20.52
N CYS A 124 -7.32 10.21 -20.88
CA CYS A 124 -8.53 9.99 -20.11
C CYS A 124 -8.40 8.74 -19.22
N THR A 125 -7.26 8.62 -18.55
CA THR A 125 -7.00 7.65 -17.48
C THR A 125 -7.28 8.32 -16.14
N TYR A 126 -8.05 7.66 -15.28
CA TYR A 126 -8.48 8.24 -14.00
C TYR A 126 -8.02 7.37 -12.83
N ARG A 127 -7.83 8.01 -11.68
CA ARG A 127 -7.62 7.38 -10.37
C ARG A 127 -8.61 7.91 -9.35
N ARG A 128 -9.00 7.06 -8.42
CA ARG A 128 -9.86 7.41 -7.30
C ARG A 128 -9.04 7.95 -6.14
N ASN A 129 -9.36 9.16 -5.68
CA ASN A 129 -8.82 9.73 -4.46
C ASN A 129 -9.97 10.30 -3.62
N GLY A 130 -10.21 9.71 -2.44
CA GLY A 130 -11.40 10.03 -1.64
C GLY A 130 -12.70 9.74 -2.39
N GLU A 131 -13.57 10.74 -2.51
CA GLU A 131 -14.86 10.66 -3.23
C GLU A 131 -14.73 11.09 -4.72
N GLY A 132 -13.55 11.49 -5.20
CA GLY A 132 -13.37 12.07 -6.54
C GLY A 132 -12.60 11.17 -7.52
N ASP A 133 -12.96 11.30 -8.80
CA ASP A 133 -12.26 10.70 -9.93
C ASP A 133 -11.37 11.76 -10.58
N TYR A 134 -10.06 11.56 -10.51
CA TYR A 134 -9.08 12.52 -11.00
C TYR A 134 -8.27 11.95 -12.15
N ARG A 135 -8.02 12.77 -13.16
CA ARG A 135 -7.14 12.38 -14.28
C ARG A 135 -5.74 12.12 -13.76
N CYS A 136 -5.18 11.00 -14.20
CA CYS A 136 -3.80 10.66 -13.91
C CYS A 136 -2.84 11.69 -14.50
N THR A 137 -1.78 11.99 -13.78
CA THR A 137 -0.63 12.71 -14.30
C THR A 137 0.08 11.87 -15.38
N LYS A 138 0.93 12.50 -16.17
CA LYS A 138 1.74 11.78 -17.17
C LYS A 138 2.61 10.70 -16.53
N GLU A 139 3.14 10.98 -15.34
CA GLU A 139 3.98 10.04 -14.61
C GLU A 139 3.21 8.82 -14.12
N GLU A 140 2.02 9.02 -13.56
CA GLU A 140 1.16 7.92 -13.10
C GLU A 140 0.75 7.01 -14.27
N TYR A 141 0.37 7.61 -15.39
CA TYR A 141 0.12 6.87 -16.61
C TYR A 141 1.34 6.05 -17.06
N GLN A 142 2.52 6.68 -17.10
CA GLN A 142 3.76 6.00 -17.49
C GLN A 142 4.15 4.89 -16.52
N ALA A 143 3.91 5.06 -15.21
CA ALA A 143 4.13 4.02 -14.20
C ALA A 143 3.25 2.80 -14.46
N MET A 144 1.96 2.99 -14.77
CA MET A 144 1.05 1.91 -15.14
C MET A 144 1.50 1.18 -16.41
N VAL A 145 1.95 1.93 -17.44
CA VAL A 145 2.47 1.35 -18.71
C VAL A 145 3.74 0.52 -18.43
N ARG A 146 4.66 1.03 -17.60
CA ARG A 146 5.84 0.26 -17.18
C ARG A 146 5.46 -1.03 -16.47
N ASP A 147 4.52 -0.95 -15.53
CA ASP A 147 4.06 -2.11 -14.76
C ASP A 147 3.30 -3.13 -15.61
N ALA A 148 2.63 -2.70 -16.68
CA ALA A 148 1.93 -3.58 -17.61
C ALA A 148 2.89 -4.43 -18.47
N SER A 149 4.14 -4.01 -18.60
CA SER A 149 5.12 -4.70 -19.45
C SER A 149 5.33 -6.15 -18.98
N VAL A 150 5.39 -7.07 -19.95
CA VAL A 150 5.73 -8.49 -19.69
C VAL A 150 7.19 -8.64 -19.27
N LYS A 151 8.09 -7.86 -19.88
CA LYS A 151 9.49 -7.79 -19.44
C LYS A 151 9.60 -6.80 -18.30
N THR A 152 10.18 -7.21 -17.20
CA THR A 152 10.45 -6.33 -16.06
C THR A 152 11.47 -5.26 -16.44
N GLN A 153 11.35 -4.06 -15.86
CA GLN A 153 12.19 -2.91 -16.20
C GLN A 153 13.65 -3.14 -15.85
N ASP A 154 13.91 -4.00 -14.88
CA ASP A 154 15.27 -4.38 -14.45
C ASP A 154 16.02 -5.25 -15.49
N MET A 155 15.32 -5.73 -16.54
CA MET A 155 15.94 -6.45 -17.66
C MET A 155 16.43 -5.51 -18.80
N LEU A 156 16.20 -4.21 -18.72
CA LEU A 156 16.64 -3.26 -19.73
C LEU A 156 18.17 -3.26 -19.82
N ILE A 157 18.70 -3.30 -21.06
CA ILE A 157 20.14 -3.19 -21.34
C ILE A 157 20.47 -1.72 -21.52
N LEU A 158 21.45 -1.22 -20.76
CA LEU A 158 21.87 0.17 -20.73
C LEU A 158 23.02 0.41 -21.70
N ASN A 159 22.69 0.52 -22.99
CA ASN A 159 23.68 0.60 -24.08
C ASN A 159 24.64 1.79 -23.99
N GLU A 160 24.28 2.84 -23.24
CA GLU A 160 25.12 4.03 -23.01
C GLU A 160 26.11 3.86 -21.85
N MET A 161 26.13 2.69 -21.21
CA MET A 161 27.03 2.36 -20.09
C MET A 161 27.88 1.14 -20.43
N ASP A 162 29.08 1.09 -19.89
CA ASP A 162 29.99 -0.05 -19.97
C ASP A 162 30.23 -0.71 -18.60
N MET A 163 31.09 -1.72 -18.56
CA MET A 163 31.35 -2.52 -17.35
C MET A 163 32.02 -1.73 -16.21
N THR A 164 32.54 -0.53 -16.47
CA THR A 164 33.24 0.30 -15.48
C THR A 164 32.31 0.86 -14.40
N VAL A 165 31.01 0.87 -14.64
CA VAL A 165 30.01 1.32 -13.66
C VAL A 165 29.88 0.40 -12.45
N PHE A 166 30.39 -0.84 -12.56
CA PHE A 166 30.27 -1.83 -11.50
C PHE A 166 31.30 -1.66 -10.38
N ASN A 167 30.83 -1.77 -9.15
CA ASN A 167 31.67 -1.84 -7.96
C ASN A 167 32.26 -3.25 -7.80
N LYS A 168 33.56 -3.37 -7.95
CA LYS A 168 34.29 -4.65 -7.89
C LYS A 168 34.18 -5.35 -6.54
N GLU A 169 34.13 -4.59 -5.44
CA GLU A 169 33.99 -5.16 -4.10
C GLU A 169 32.60 -5.80 -3.88
N SER A 170 31.54 -5.14 -4.36
CA SER A 170 30.19 -5.70 -4.32
C SER A 170 30.10 -7.00 -5.11
N ILE A 171 30.70 -7.07 -6.31
CA ILE A 171 30.76 -8.30 -7.12
C ILE A 171 31.53 -9.40 -6.40
N ARG A 172 32.72 -9.09 -5.85
CA ARG A 172 33.54 -10.03 -5.09
C ARG A 172 32.78 -10.59 -3.88
N SER A 173 32.17 -9.72 -3.11
CA SER A 173 31.35 -10.10 -1.95
C SER A 173 30.17 -10.99 -2.34
N TYR A 174 29.47 -10.65 -3.44
CA TYR A 174 28.38 -11.44 -3.95
C TYR A 174 28.83 -12.86 -4.38
N ARG A 175 29.92 -12.97 -5.15
CA ARG A 175 30.50 -14.26 -5.56
C ARG A 175 30.89 -15.12 -4.37
N GLN A 176 31.49 -14.51 -3.34
CA GLN A 176 31.85 -15.23 -2.10
C GLN A 176 30.60 -15.78 -1.40
N ARG A 177 29.53 -14.98 -1.29
CA ARG A 177 28.27 -15.43 -0.69
C ARG A 177 27.63 -16.55 -1.51
N MET A 178 27.59 -16.41 -2.83
CA MET A 178 27.06 -17.44 -3.71
C MET A 178 27.83 -18.77 -3.57
N ARG A 179 29.16 -18.72 -3.43
CA ARG A 179 29.99 -19.90 -3.16
C ARG A 179 29.61 -20.58 -1.84
N LEU A 180 29.34 -19.80 -0.80
CA LEU A 180 28.93 -20.32 0.51
C LEU A 180 27.51 -20.91 0.47
N SER A 181 26.59 -20.26 -0.22
CA SER A 181 25.20 -20.71 -0.35
C SER A 181 25.04 -21.91 -1.30
N ARG A 182 25.90 -22.00 -2.34
CA ARG A 182 25.84 -23.01 -3.41
C ARG A 182 27.20 -23.57 -3.74
N PRO A 183 27.83 -24.32 -2.84
CA PRO A 183 29.18 -24.87 -3.05
C PRO A 183 29.24 -25.73 -4.33
N GLY A 184 30.27 -25.50 -5.16
CA GLY A 184 30.47 -26.24 -6.41
C GLY A 184 29.52 -25.84 -7.54
N HIS A 185 28.86 -24.69 -7.47
CA HIS A 185 28.02 -24.21 -8.56
C HIS A 185 28.85 -23.97 -9.83
N VAL A 186 28.34 -24.39 -11.00
CA VAL A 186 29.06 -24.35 -12.28
C VAL A 186 29.50 -22.94 -12.72
N TRP A 187 28.92 -21.89 -12.18
CA TRP A 187 29.31 -20.50 -12.46
C TRP A 187 30.45 -20.00 -11.57
N GLU A 188 30.88 -20.78 -10.60
CA GLU A 188 31.95 -20.39 -9.68
C GLU A 188 33.29 -20.17 -10.39
N ALA A 189 33.56 -20.99 -11.43
CA ALA A 189 34.78 -20.92 -12.23
C ALA A 189 34.77 -19.88 -13.37
N LEU A 190 33.64 -19.20 -13.59
CA LEU A 190 33.52 -18.19 -14.66
C LEU A 190 34.30 -16.93 -14.30
N GLU A 191 34.84 -16.26 -15.32
CA GLU A 191 35.35 -14.88 -15.19
C GLU A 191 34.20 -13.91 -14.85
N ASP A 192 34.49 -12.74 -14.28
CA ASP A 192 33.46 -11.82 -13.78
C ASP A 192 32.45 -11.40 -14.85
N GLU A 193 32.88 -11.11 -16.07
CA GLU A 193 31.97 -10.71 -17.14
C GLU A 193 30.99 -11.81 -17.54
N ASP A 194 31.47 -13.05 -17.68
CA ASP A 194 30.62 -14.18 -18.03
C ASP A 194 29.71 -14.61 -16.88
N PHE A 195 30.22 -14.51 -15.66
CA PHE A 195 29.42 -14.67 -14.45
C PHE A 195 28.26 -13.65 -14.41
N LEU A 196 28.52 -12.36 -14.61
CA LEU A 196 27.52 -11.30 -14.61
C LEU A 196 26.51 -11.45 -15.77
N LEU A 197 26.96 -11.94 -16.93
CA LEU A 197 26.07 -12.26 -18.05
C LEU A 197 25.10 -13.41 -17.68
N LYS A 198 25.58 -14.50 -17.08
CA LYS A 198 24.73 -15.63 -16.63
C LYS A 198 23.79 -15.22 -15.51
N LEU A 199 24.25 -14.33 -14.64
CA LEU A 199 23.46 -13.78 -13.55
C LEU A 199 22.31 -12.90 -14.06
N GLY A 200 22.48 -12.27 -15.22
CA GLY A 200 21.54 -11.29 -15.79
C GLY A 200 21.88 -9.84 -15.39
N ALA A 201 23.04 -9.62 -14.76
CA ALA A 201 23.53 -8.28 -14.46
C ALA A 201 24.10 -7.57 -15.69
N VAL A 202 24.44 -8.34 -16.72
CA VAL A 202 24.94 -7.90 -18.02
C VAL A 202 24.08 -8.50 -19.11
N GLY A 203 23.89 -7.76 -20.19
CA GLY A 203 23.25 -8.19 -21.42
C GLY A 203 24.10 -7.87 -22.66
N ILE A 204 23.71 -8.43 -23.81
CA ILE A 204 24.32 -8.11 -25.09
C ILE A 204 23.50 -7.00 -25.75
N GLY A 205 24.11 -5.86 -25.96
CA GLY A 205 23.48 -4.70 -26.57
C GLY A 205 23.25 -4.84 -28.08
N SER A 206 22.61 -3.85 -28.67
CA SER A 206 22.37 -3.79 -30.12
C SER A 206 23.65 -3.68 -30.94
N ASP A 207 24.74 -3.23 -30.34
CA ASP A 207 26.10 -3.15 -30.91
C ASP A 207 26.90 -4.45 -30.79
N GLY A 208 26.29 -5.51 -30.22
CA GLY A 208 26.91 -6.81 -29.99
C GLY A 208 27.87 -6.84 -28.80
N LYS A 209 28.00 -5.76 -28.03
CA LYS A 209 28.86 -5.70 -26.85
C LYS A 209 28.11 -6.00 -25.57
N LYS A 210 28.87 -6.27 -24.51
CA LYS A 210 28.35 -6.46 -23.15
C LYS A 210 28.08 -5.11 -22.49
N HIS A 211 26.85 -4.93 -22.01
CA HIS A 211 26.41 -3.72 -21.29
C HIS A 211 25.74 -4.10 -19.98
N PRO A 212 25.75 -3.24 -18.97
CA PRO A 212 24.96 -3.45 -17.76
C PRO A 212 23.49 -3.58 -18.08
N THR A 213 22.77 -4.42 -17.34
CA THR A 213 21.32 -4.32 -17.25
C THR A 213 20.93 -3.36 -16.13
N SER A 214 19.68 -2.87 -16.14
CA SER A 214 19.14 -2.09 -15.03
C SER A 214 19.28 -2.83 -13.69
N ALA A 215 19.03 -4.16 -13.66
CA ALA A 215 19.25 -5.00 -12.47
C ALA A 215 20.73 -5.01 -12.05
N GLY A 216 21.64 -5.20 -13.01
CA GLY A 216 23.08 -5.21 -12.73
C GLY A 216 23.56 -3.88 -12.15
N LEU A 217 23.13 -2.77 -12.74
CA LEU A 217 23.48 -1.44 -12.27
C LEU A 217 22.94 -1.20 -10.84
N LEU A 218 21.66 -1.52 -10.56
CA LEU A 218 21.07 -1.39 -9.22
C LEU A 218 21.78 -2.26 -8.18
N MET A 219 22.12 -3.50 -8.54
CA MET A 219 22.72 -4.47 -7.59
C MET A 219 24.20 -4.20 -7.34
N PHE A 220 24.96 -3.78 -8.36
CA PHE A 220 26.43 -3.73 -8.28
C PHE A 220 27.03 -2.42 -8.75
N GLY A 221 26.25 -1.44 -9.19
CA GLY A 221 26.77 -0.14 -9.60
C GLY A 221 27.29 0.70 -8.43
N ASN A 222 27.97 1.81 -8.74
CA ASN A 222 28.21 2.87 -7.77
C ASN A 222 27.06 3.87 -7.85
N GLU A 223 26.72 4.51 -6.75
CA GLU A 223 25.57 5.41 -6.65
C GLU A 223 25.57 6.50 -7.73
N TYR A 224 26.73 7.13 -7.98
CA TYR A 224 26.86 8.20 -9.00
C TYR A 224 26.61 7.70 -10.44
N ASP A 225 26.77 6.41 -10.72
CA ASP A 225 26.37 5.79 -12.00
C ASP A 225 24.90 5.38 -11.99
N ILE A 226 24.39 4.89 -10.85
CA ILE A 226 22.98 4.50 -10.70
C ILE A 226 22.07 5.71 -10.94
N VAL A 227 22.38 6.88 -10.39
CA VAL A 227 21.55 8.08 -10.55
C VAL A 227 21.55 8.65 -11.97
N ARG A 228 22.46 8.24 -12.85
CA ARG A 228 22.44 8.59 -14.28
C ARG A 228 21.26 7.95 -15.02
N GLU A 229 20.86 6.75 -14.61
CA GLU A 229 19.71 6.04 -15.13
C GLU A 229 18.45 6.30 -14.28
N PHE A 230 18.58 6.23 -12.97
CA PHE A 230 17.48 6.34 -12.01
C PHE A 230 17.57 7.67 -11.25
N ASN A 231 17.11 8.75 -11.85
CA ASN A 231 17.29 10.12 -11.36
C ASN A 231 16.81 10.38 -9.91
N ALA A 232 15.83 9.63 -9.43
CA ALA A 232 15.30 9.74 -8.07
C ALA A 232 15.77 8.59 -7.17
N TYR A 233 16.81 7.86 -7.58
CA TYR A 233 17.35 6.78 -6.77
C TYR A 233 17.83 7.30 -5.42
N PHE A 234 17.24 6.76 -4.37
CA PHE A 234 17.62 7.08 -3.01
C PHE A 234 17.19 5.95 -2.09
N LEU A 235 18.14 5.36 -1.39
CA LEU A 235 17.91 4.37 -0.35
C LEU A 235 18.22 5.02 0.99
N ASP A 236 17.26 4.96 1.92
CA ASP A 236 17.33 5.61 3.22
C ASP A 236 16.87 4.65 4.33
N TYR A 237 17.78 4.29 5.22
CA TYR A 237 17.49 3.61 6.46
C TYR A 237 17.71 4.56 7.63
N GLN A 238 16.74 4.63 8.53
CA GLN A 238 16.73 5.53 9.69
C GLN A 238 16.43 4.76 10.97
N GLU A 239 17.19 5.00 12.05
CA GLU A 239 16.82 4.62 13.41
C GLU A 239 16.24 5.83 14.15
N GLN A 240 15.03 5.69 14.68
CA GLN A 240 14.30 6.74 15.39
C GLN A 240 13.88 6.23 16.76
N TYR A 241 14.81 6.23 17.72
CA TYR A 241 14.54 5.70 19.06
C TYR A 241 13.99 6.75 20.04
N ASP A 242 14.30 8.02 19.83
CA ASP A 242 13.90 9.12 20.69
C ASP A 242 13.06 10.15 19.92
N ALA A 243 12.08 10.74 20.60
CA ALA A 243 11.18 11.72 19.99
C ALA A 243 11.89 13.06 19.66
N ASP A 244 12.93 13.39 20.42
CA ASP A 244 13.65 14.66 20.32
C ASP A 244 14.79 14.62 19.28
N THR A 245 15.16 13.42 18.82
CA THR A 245 16.24 13.23 17.84
C THR A 245 15.66 12.78 16.51
N ARG A 246 15.95 13.48 15.44
CA ARG A 246 15.44 13.16 14.10
C ARG A 246 15.79 11.73 13.67
N TRP A 247 17.02 11.28 13.97
CA TRP A 247 17.49 9.90 13.84
C TRP A 247 18.69 9.68 14.78
N THR A 248 18.79 8.48 15.34
CA THR A 248 19.94 8.04 16.14
C THR A 248 21.03 7.40 15.29
N ASP A 249 20.64 6.81 14.16
CA ASP A 249 21.55 6.28 13.13
C ASP A 249 20.89 6.36 11.76
N ARG A 250 21.70 6.42 10.70
CA ARG A 250 21.20 6.55 9.33
C ARG A 250 22.16 5.96 8.31
N ILE A 251 21.62 5.24 7.32
CA ILE A 251 22.35 4.74 6.16
C ILE A 251 21.67 5.26 4.90
N ILE A 252 22.37 6.07 4.11
CA ILE A 252 21.84 6.62 2.84
C ILE A 252 22.73 6.22 1.67
N SER A 253 22.12 5.97 0.50
CA SER A 253 22.87 5.61 -0.71
C SER A 253 23.82 6.70 -1.18
N SER A 254 23.47 7.96 -0.97
CA SER A 254 24.24 9.13 -1.43
C SER A 254 25.28 9.65 -0.45
N SER A 255 25.69 8.86 0.57
CA SER A 255 26.70 9.29 1.56
C SER A 255 28.12 9.39 0.99
N GLY A 256 28.41 8.64 -0.07
CA GLY A 256 29.73 8.62 -0.71
C GLY A 256 30.79 7.77 -0.02
N ASP A 257 30.48 7.17 1.14
CA ASP A 257 31.42 6.34 1.93
C ASP A 257 31.29 4.82 1.63
N TRP A 258 30.41 4.45 0.75
CA TRP A 258 30.18 3.09 0.26
C TRP A 258 29.57 3.12 -1.14
N SER A 259 29.38 1.95 -1.76
CA SER A 259 28.89 1.83 -3.15
C SER A 259 27.54 2.51 -3.41
N GLY A 260 26.67 2.57 -2.41
CA GLY A 260 25.29 3.09 -2.53
C GLY A 260 24.32 2.15 -3.26
N ASN A 261 24.75 0.95 -3.68
CA ASN A 261 23.92 0.02 -4.43
C ASN A 261 22.98 -0.82 -3.54
N VAL A 262 22.01 -1.50 -4.17
CA VAL A 262 20.99 -2.29 -3.49
C VAL A 262 21.55 -3.49 -2.75
N TYR A 263 22.57 -4.15 -3.31
CA TYR A 263 23.20 -5.32 -2.69
C TYR A 263 23.88 -4.96 -1.36
N ASP A 264 24.72 -3.94 -1.35
CA ASP A 264 25.42 -3.52 -0.14
C ASP A 264 24.46 -2.90 0.88
N PHE A 265 23.44 -2.16 0.41
CA PHE A 265 22.37 -1.62 1.27
C PHE A 265 21.64 -2.73 2.02
N TYR A 266 21.27 -3.81 1.31
CA TYR A 266 20.59 -4.94 1.92
C TYR A 266 21.35 -5.46 3.15
N PHE A 267 22.65 -5.75 3.01
CA PHE A 267 23.42 -6.33 4.12
C PHE A 267 23.68 -5.34 5.25
N ARG A 268 23.94 -4.07 4.92
CA ARG A 268 24.11 -3.01 5.92
C ARG A 268 22.85 -2.84 6.76
N VAL A 269 21.69 -2.75 6.10
CA VAL A 269 20.41 -2.55 6.77
C VAL A 269 19.96 -3.81 7.51
N TYR A 270 20.10 -5.00 6.92
CA TYR A 270 19.74 -6.24 7.60
C TYR A 270 20.48 -6.39 8.94
N ASN A 271 21.78 -6.12 8.97
CA ASN A 271 22.57 -6.16 10.21
C ASN A 271 22.04 -5.17 11.27
N LYS A 272 21.54 -4.01 10.86
CA LYS A 272 20.90 -3.03 11.76
C LYS A 272 19.52 -3.47 12.20
N LEU A 273 18.73 -4.04 11.30
CA LEU A 273 17.38 -4.49 11.62
C LEU A 273 17.35 -5.57 12.70
N ILE A 274 18.30 -6.50 12.69
CA ILE A 274 18.37 -7.62 13.66
C ILE A 274 18.97 -7.23 15.01
N GLN A 275 19.69 -6.09 15.09
CA GLN A 275 20.21 -5.60 16.37
C GLN A 275 19.04 -5.26 17.30
N ASP A 276 19.17 -5.62 18.57
CA ASP A 276 18.24 -5.31 19.67
C ASP A 276 16.84 -5.94 19.56
N ILE A 277 16.62 -6.85 18.59
CA ILE A 277 15.36 -7.59 18.55
C ILE A 277 15.39 -8.67 19.64
N LYS A 278 14.59 -8.46 20.68
CA LYS A 278 14.41 -9.42 21.78
C LYS A 278 13.52 -10.58 21.33
N VAL A 279 14.09 -11.52 20.58
CA VAL A 279 13.44 -12.79 20.24
C VAL A 279 13.98 -13.88 21.17
N PRO A 280 13.10 -14.70 21.77
CA PRO A 280 13.56 -15.88 22.49
C PRO A 280 14.40 -16.75 21.58
N PHE A 281 15.65 -17.04 21.96
CA PHE A 281 16.50 -17.95 21.20
C PHE A 281 15.92 -19.38 21.28
N LYS A 282 16.01 -20.11 20.17
CA LYS A 282 15.72 -21.54 20.16
C LYS A 282 17.01 -22.33 20.43
N MET A 283 16.88 -23.38 21.24
CA MET A 283 17.93 -24.41 21.37
C MET A 283 17.53 -25.57 20.45
N ASP A 284 18.42 -26.00 19.59
CA ASP A 284 18.27 -27.21 18.81
C ASP A 284 19.45 -28.14 19.08
N GLY A 285 19.17 -29.32 19.63
CA GLY A 285 20.19 -30.31 20.01
C GLY A 285 21.28 -29.77 20.94
N GLY A 286 20.99 -28.78 21.81
CA GLY A 286 21.96 -28.17 22.71
C GLY A 286 22.75 -26.98 22.09
N THR A 287 22.56 -26.68 20.82
CA THR A 287 23.19 -25.53 20.14
C THR A 287 22.21 -24.35 20.04
N ARG A 288 22.70 -23.17 20.32
CA ARG A 288 21.91 -21.94 20.17
C ARG A 288 21.71 -21.64 18.68
N VAL A 289 20.45 -21.54 18.25
CA VAL A 289 20.09 -21.10 16.90
C VAL A 289 19.87 -19.61 16.89
N ASP A 290 20.83 -18.86 16.35
CA ASP A 290 20.77 -17.40 16.27
C ASP A 290 19.87 -16.92 15.11
N ASP A 291 19.67 -17.76 14.07
CA ASP A 291 18.78 -17.48 12.95
C ASP A 291 17.33 -17.95 13.24
N THR A 292 16.59 -17.10 13.93
CA THR A 292 15.19 -17.40 14.31
C THR A 292 14.23 -17.13 13.15
N PRO A 293 12.98 -17.66 13.17
CA PRO A 293 11.95 -17.35 12.19
C PRO A 293 11.72 -15.83 12.00
N VAL A 294 11.91 -15.02 13.06
CA VAL A 294 11.81 -13.57 12.97
C VAL A 294 12.92 -12.96 12.11
N HIS A 295 14.16 -13.45 12.24
CA HIS A 295 15.27 -13.02 11.41
C HIS A 295 15.02 -13.37 9.92
N GLN A 296 14.49 -14.57 9.66
CA GLN A 296 14.12 -15.00 8.31
C GLN A 296 13.00 -14.13 7.72
N ALA A 297 11.97 -13.83 8.52
CA ALA A 297 10.87 -12.95 8.10
C ALA A 297 11.34 -11.51 7.80
N LEU A 298 12.31 -10.99 8.57
CA LEU A 298 12.90 -9.67 8.30
C LEU A 298 13.77 -9.65 7.05
N ARG A 299 14.55 -10.71 6.79
CA ARG A 299 15.29 -10.86 5.52
C ARG A 299 14.35 -10.82 4.33
N GLU A 300 13.27 -11.57 4.42
CA GLU A 300 12.24 -11.63 3.39
C GLU A 300 11.54 -10.29 3.19
N ALA A 301 11.16 -9.61 4.28
CA ALA A 301 10.53 -8.29 4.22
C ALA A 301 11.42 -7.25 3.54
N LEU A 302 12.72 -7.24 3.90
CA LEU A 302 13.69 -6.32 3.31
C LEU A 302 13.94 -6.63 1.82
N ALA A 303 14.12 -7.90 1.46
CA ALA A 303 14.26 -8.31 0.06
C ALA A 303 13.03 -7.92 -0.77
N ASN A 304 11.83 -8.19 -0.26
CA ASN A 304 10.57 -7.83 -0.93
C ASN A 304 10.44 -6.30 -1.10
N CYS A 305 10.82 -5.51 -0.11
CA CYS A 305 10.80 -4.05 -0.20
C CYS A 305 11.73 -3.55 -1.33
N LEU A 306 12.94 -4.09 -1.44
CA LEU A 306 13.93 -3.71 -2.47
C LEU A 306 13.53 -4.22 -3.86
N VAL A 307 13.09 -5.47 -3.98
CA VAL A 307 12.75 -6.10 -5.26
C VAL A 307 11.46 -5.54 -5.87
N ASN A 308 10.54 -5.04 -5.06
CA ASN A 308 9.28 -4.48 -5.56
C ASN A 308 9.28 -2.95 -5.70
N ALA A 309 10.38 -2.26 -5.43
CA ALA A 309 10.49 -0.82 -5.62
C ALA A 309 10.44 -0.43 -7.11
N ASP A 310 9.68 0.63 -7.43
CA ASP A 310 9.74 1.31 -8.73
C ASP A 310 10.90 2.32 -8.71
N TYR A 311 12.07 1.89 -9.16
CA TYR A 311 13.27 2.74 -9.21
C TYR A 311 13.19 3.84 -10.26
N TYR A 312 12.27 3.77 -11.22
CA TYR A 312 11.95 4.86 -12.16
C TYR A 312 10.94 5.86 -11.60
N GLY A 313 10.39 5.59 -10.40
CA GLY A 313 9.52 6.52 -9.69
C GLY A 313 10.27 7.74 -9.15
N ARG A 314 9.53 8.76 -8.70
CA ARG A 314 10.09 10.02 -8.17
C ARG A 314 10.48 9.97 -6.69
N GLN A 315 10.29 8.84 -6.03
CA GLN A 315 10.50 8.69 -4.58
C GLN A 315 11.58 7.66 -4.31
N GLY A 316 12.39 7.92 -3.29
CA GLY A 316 13.33 6.93 -2.77
C GLY A 316 12.64 5.87 -1.88
N LEU A 317 13.34 4.80 -1.61
CA LEU A 317 12.95 3.77 -0.67
C LEU A 317 13.35 4.19 0.75
N VAL A 318 12.44 4.06 1.71
CA VAL A 318 12.67 4.48 3.10
C VAL A 318 12.33 3.36 4.06
N ILE A 319 13.27 3.04 4.95
CA ILE A 319 13.09 2.08 6.03
C ILE A 319 13.31 2.81 7.35
N VAL A 320 12.32 2.75 8.24
CA VAL A 320 12.41 3.38 9.56
C VAL A 320 12.30 2.32 10.64
N LYS A 321 13.33 2.19 11.46
CA LYS A 321 13.34 1.35 12.66
C LYS A 321 13.12 2.20 13.89
N LYS A 322 12.09 1.87 14.65
CA LYS A 322 11.79 2.42 15.97
C LYS A 322 12.00 1.36 17.05
N ARG A 323 11.91 1.73 18.33
CA ARG A 323 12.07 0.79 19.44
C ARG A 323 11.18 -0.46 19.33
N ASN A 324 9.93 -0.27 18.91
CA ASN A 324 8.92 -1.33 18.89
C ASN A 324 8.28 -1.55 17.50
N SER A 325 8.87 -1.01 16.45
CA SER A 325 8.34 -1.19 15.11
C SER A 325 9.38 -0.95 14.02
N ILE A 326 9.14 -1.57 12.87
CA ILE A 326 9.84 -1.30 11.62
C ILE A 326 8.79 -0.95 10.57
N THR A 327 9.05 0.11 9.81
CA THR A 327 8.25 0.47 8.63
C THR A 327 9.16 0.43 7.40
N MET A 328 8.76 -0.32 6.39
CA MET A 328 9.44 -0.40 5.10
C MET A 328 8.53 0.20 4.04
N SER A 329 9.01 1.23 3.35
CA SER A 329 8.24 1.99 2.36
C SER A 329 8.99 2.05 1.04
N ASN A 330 8.49 1.36 0.04
CA ASN A 330 9.05 1.37 -1.31
C ASN A 330 8.14 2.13 -2.29
N PRO A 331 8.70 2.85 -3.28
CA PRO A 331 7.92 3.48 -4.33
C PRO A 331 7.20 2.45 -5.21
N GLY A 332 6.04 2.85 -5.74
CA GLY A 332 5.17 2.04 -6.58
C GLY A 332 4.05 1.35 -5.82
N SER A 333 2.97 1.03 -6.55
CA SER A 333 1.81 0.30 -6.02
C SER A 333 2.10 -1.20 -5.90
N PHE A 334 1.27 -1.89 -5.14
CA PHE A 334 1.29 -3.35 -5.06
C PHE A 334 0.81 -3.95 -6.38
N ARG A 335 1.54 -4.92 -6.95
CA ARG A 335 1.27 -5.44 -8.29
C ARG A 335 0.19 -6.52 -8.34
N ILE A 336 -0.11 -7.13 -7.19
CA ILE A 336 -1.15 -8.14 -7.01
C ILE A 336 -2.13 -7.67 -5.93
N GLU A 337 -3.27 -8.30 -5.81
CA GLU A 337 -4.19 -8.01 -4.71
C GLU A 337 -3.54 -8.35 -3.35
N ILE A 338 -3.64 -7.43 -2.38
CA ILE A 338 -3.00 -7.57 -1.06
C ILE A 338 -3.48 -8.84 -0.35
N ASP A 339 -4.75 -9.19 -0.47
CA ASP A 339 -5.30 -10.39 0.16
C ASP A 339 -4.83 -11.68 -0.54
N ALA A 340 -4.62 -11.65 -1.86
CA ALA A 340 -3.97 -12.74 -2.59
C ALA A 340 -2.51 -12.91 -2.14
N ALA A 341 -1.78 -11.80 -1.96
CA ALA A 341 -0.42 -11.83 -1.43
C ALA A 341 -0.34 -12.43 -0.01
N LYS A 342 -1.29 -12.08 0.87
CA LYS A 342 -1.38 -12.65 2.23
C LYS A 342 -1.72 -14.13 2.24
N SER A 343 -2.51 -14.60 1.25
CA SER A 343 -2.90 -16.01 1.10
C SER A 343 -1.76 -16.86 0.54
N GLY A 344 -0.85 -16.24 -0.21
CA GLY A 344 0.32 -16.91 -0.81
C GLY A 344 0.04 -17.59 -2.15
N GLY A 345 1.09 -18.18 -2.73
CA GLY A 345 1.02 -18.91 -4.01
C GLY A 345 1.09 -18.01 -5.25
N VAL A 346 1.10 -16.69 -5.09
CA VAL A 346 1.26 -15.73 -6.20
C VAL A 346 2.49 -14.86 -5.95
N SER A 347 3.33 -14.71 -6.98
CA SER A 347 4.52 -13.88 -6.95
C SER A 347 4.66 -13.14 -8.29
N ASP A 348 4.64 -11.81 -8.24
CA ASP A 348 4.84 -10.94 -9.40
C ASP A 348 5.81 -9.80 -9.03
N PRO A 349 7.11 -10.10 -8.93
CA PRO A 349 8.12 -9.11 -8.55
C PRO A 349 8.29 -8.05 -9.63
N ARG A 350 8.39 -6.76 -9.23
CA ARG A 350 8.66 -5.67 -10.18
C ARG A 350 10.05 -5.80 -10.82
N ASN A 351 11.04 -6.23 -10.02
CA ASN A 351 12.42 -6.42 -10.45
C ASN A 351 12.81 -7.93 -10.35
N GLY A 352 12.30 -8.70 -11.32
CA GLY A 352 12.43 -10.16 -11.31
C GLY A 352 13.86 -10.67 -11.46
N THR A 353 14.75 -9.92 -12.14
CA THR A 353 16.17 -10.25 -12.27
C THR A 353 16.91 -10.03 -10.94
N MET A 354 16.59 -8.92 -10.23
CA MET A 354 17.12 -8.69 -8.89
C MET A 354 16.68 -9.78 -7.91
N LEU A 355 15.42 -10.23 -7.96
CA LEU A 355 14.96 -11.35 -7.14
C LEU A 355 15.75 -12.62 -7.44
N LYS A 356 16.00 -12.95 -8.72
CA LYS A 356 16.87 -14.08 -9.10
C LYS A 356 18.25 -13.95 -8.49
N MET A 357 18.83 -12.76 -8.50
CA MET A 357 20.15 -12.50 -7.89
C MET A 357 20.12 -12.74 -6.38
N PHE A 358 19.11 -12.25 -5.67
CA PHE A 358 18.97 -12.52 -4.24
C PHE A 358 18.74 -14.00 -3.94
N ASN A 359 17.93 -14.71 -4.73
CA ASN A 359 17.69 -16.14 -4.54
C ASN A 359 18.94 -17.03 -4.71
N LEU A 360 19.89 -16.60 -5.55
CA LEU A 360 21.14 -17.31 -5.75
C LEU A 360 22.07 -17.26 -4.53
N ILE A 361 21.83 -16.36 -3.61
CA ILE A 361 22.52 -16.23 -2.33
C ILE A 361 21.59 -16.50 -1.12
N ASP A 362 20.55 -17.31 -1.35
CA ASP A 362 19.54 -17.77 -0.37
C ASP A 362 18.80 -16.61 0.35
N ILE A 363 18.49 -15.56 -0.39
CA ILE A 363 17.68 -14.44 0.08
C ILE A 363 16.40 -14.37 -0.76
N GLY A 364 15.24 -14.39 -0.08
CA GLY A 364 13.93 -14.35 -0.72
C GLY A 364 13.54 -15.68 -1.40
N GLU A 365 12.28 -15.82 -1.69
CA GLU A 365 11.71 -16.99 -2.40
C GLU A 365 10.77 -16.53 -3.51
N ARG A 366 10.69 -17.32 -4.59
CA ARG A 366 9.82 -17.04 -5.75
C ARG A 366 8.41 -17.63 -5.61
N ALA A 367 8.19 -18.45 -4.58
CA ALA A 367 6.96 -19.24 -4.43
C ALA A 367 5.76 -18.47 -3.88
N GLY A 368 5.87 -17.15 -3.63
CA GLY A 368 4.82 -16.35 -3.00
C GLY A 368 4.56 -16.73 -1.53
N SER A 369 5.54 -17.32 -0.87
CA SER A 369 5.48 -17.75 0.54
C SER A 369 5.95 -16.66 1.52
N GLY A 370 6.66 -15.64 1.03
CA GLY A 370 7.34 -14.64 1.86
C GLY A 370 6.38 -13.81 2.72
N ILE A 371 5.36 -13.19 2.12
CA ILE A 371 4.36 -12.40 2.85
C ILE A 371 3.56 -13.28 3.83
N PRO A 372 2.99 -14.44 3.44
CA PRO A 372 2.35 -15.36 4.38
C PRO A 372 3.25 -15.74 5.57
N ASN A 373 4.54 -16.00 5.31
CA ASN A 373 5.49 -16.35 6.35
C ASN A 373 5.69 -15.18 7.36
N ILE A 374 5.82 -13.94 6.89
CA ILE A 374 5.91 -12.76 7.76
C ILE A 374 4.67 -12.69 8.68
N PHE A 375 3.46 -12.81 8.13
CA PHE A 375 2.22 -12.78 8.90
C PHE A 375 2.11 -13.93 9.91
N ARG A 376 2.53 -15.15 9.51
CA ARG A 376 2.56 -16.33 10.38
C ARG A 376 3.50 -16.14 11.55
N VAL A 377 4.73 -15.68 11.30
CA VAL A 377 5.76 -15.47 12.33
C VAL A 377 5.31 -14.43 13.35
N TRP A 378 4.73 -13.29 12.92
CA TRP A 378 4.20 -12.28 13.83
C TRP A 378 3.07 -12.80 14.72
N ARG A 379 2.20 -13.62 14.14
CA ARG A 379 1.12 -14.29 14.90
C ARG A 379 1.67 -15.26 15.95
N GLU A 380 2.68 -16.05 15.60
CA GLU A 380 3.34 -16.99 16.53
C GLU A 380 4.02 -16.29 17.69
N GLN A 381 4.50 -15.05 17.50
CA GLN A 381 5.06 -14.21 18.55
C GLN A 381 3.97 -13.48 19.39
N ASN A 382 2.69 -13.60 19.02
CA ASN A 382 1.59 -12.84 19.61
C ASN A 382 1.75 -11.31 19.45
N TRP A 383 2.47 -10.86 18.42
CA TRP A 383 2.63 -9.45 18.09
C TRP A 383 1.44 -8.91 17.30
N THR A 384 1.35 -7.59 17.22
CA THR A 384 0.34 -6.91 16.39
C THR A 384 0.51 -7.37 14.93
N THR A 385 -0.60 -7.77 14.31
CA THR A 385 -0.60 -8.24 12.91
C THR A 385 0.08 -7.23 11.99
N PRO A 386 0.99 -7.68 11.11
CA PRO A 386 1.60 -6.82 10.09
C PRO A 386 0.55 -6.12 9.23
N GLU A 387 0.83 -4.90 8.83
CA GLU A 387 -0.06 -4.11 7.99
C GLU A 387 0.64 -3.77 6.67
N ILE A 388 -0.05 -4.03 5.54
CA ILE A 388 0.36 -3.60 4.21
C ILE A 388 -0.64 -2.56 3.75
N THR A 389 -0.15 -1.36 3.43
CA THR A 389 -0.97 -0.26 2.92
C THR A 389 -0.40 0.28 1.62
N GLU A 390 -1.28 0.74 0.73
CA GLU A 390 -0.93 1.50 -0.45
C GLU A 390 -1.28 2.96 -0.23
N GLN A 391 -0.32 3.82 -0.45
CA GLN A 391 -0.49 5.27 -0.50
C GLN A 391 -0.43 5.69 -1.96
N LEU A 392 -1.36 6.54 -2.40
CA LEU A 392 -1.43 6.96 -3.81
C LEU A 392 -0.65 8.25 -4.08
N GLU A 393 -0.54 9.13 -3.10
CA GLU A 393 0.13 10.42 -3.24
C GLU A 393 1.10 10.67 -2.05
N PRO A 394 2.39 10.50 -2.27
CA PRO A 394 3.06 9.84 -3.40
C PRO A 394 2.82 8.33 -3.42
N GLU A 395 2.83 7.73 -4.62
CA GLU A 395 2.57 6.30 -4.78
C GLU A 395 3.63 5.45 -4.08
N ARG A 396 3.20 4.70 -3.05
CA ARG A 396 4.06 3.87 -2.20
C ARG A 396 3.33 2.64 -1.69
N THR A 397 4.07 1.57 -1.54
CA THR A 397 3.68 0.41 -0.73
C THR A 397 4.41 0.49 0.61
N ILE A 398 3.68 0.31 1.70
CA ILE A 398 4.19 0.42 3.06
C ILE A 398 3.88 -0.86 3.82
N LEU A 399 4.93 -1.54 4.31
CA LEU A 399 4.83 -2.65 5.25
C LEU A 399 5.18 -2.16 6.66
N SER A 400 4.25 -2.30 7.59
CA SER A 400 4.43 -1.95 9.00
C SER A 400 4.48 -3.20 9.88
N LEU A 401 5.57 -3.35 10.63
CA LEU A 401 5.88 -4.48 11.49
C LEU A 401 6.01 -3.97 12.93
N ALA A 402 5.06 -4.28 13.81
CA ALA A 402 5.11 -3.90 15.22
C ALA A 402 5.52 -5.10 16.08
N PHE A 403 6.38 -4.88 17.09
CA PHE A 403 6.88 -5.88 18.04
C PHE A 403 6.13 -5.85 19.40
N GLU A 404 5.01 -5.13 19.44
CA GLU A 404 4.16 -5.04 20.62
C GLU A 404 3.11 -6.14 20.61
N LYS A 405 2.80 -6.69 21.78
CA LYS A 405 1.72 -7.68 21.91
C LYS A 405 0.38 -7.06 21.50
N ALA A 406 -0.43 -7.82 20.80
CA ALA A 406 -1.75 -7.39 20.37
C ALA A 406 -2.67 -6.98 21.56
N SER A 407 -2.48 -7.59 22.75
CA SER A 407 -3.14 -7.22 24.00
C SER A 407 -2.78 -5.81 24.46
N ASP A 408 -1.50 -5.47 24.38
CA ASP A 408 -0.96 -4.22 24.95
C ASP A 408 -1.40 -3.03 24.10
N LYS A 409 -1.46 -3.20 22.75
CA LYS A 409 -2.01 -2.19 21.84
C LYS A 409 -3.49 -1.91 22.12
N LYS A 410 -4.30 -2.95 22.40
CA LYS A 410 -5.71 -2.77 22.77
C LYS A 410 -5.86 -2.04 24.12
N GLN A 411 -4.99 -2.34 25.08
CA GLN A 411 -4.99 -1.66 26.38
C GLN A 411 -4.51 -0.21 26.26
N ALA A 412 -3.45 0.05 25.49
CA ALA A 412 -2.96 1.41 25.21
C ALA A 412 -4.00 2.27 24.51
N ILE A 413 -4.71 1.74 23.50
CA ILE A 413 -5.81 2.44 22.83
C ILE A 413 -6.97 2.72 23.80
N LYS A 414 -7.33 1.76 24.67
CA LYS A 414 -8.37 1.98 25.69
C LYS A 414 -7.93 3.04 26.71
N ALA A 415 -6.69 3.01 27.17
CA ALA A 415 -6.14 4.00 28.09
C ALA A 415 -6.08 5.40 27.46
N SER A 416 -5.60 5.51 26.22
CA SER A 416 -5.58 6.77 25.46
C SER A 416 -6.98 7.34 25.24
N ASN A 417 -7.94 6.51 24.81
CA ASN A 417 -9.33 6.93 24.65
C ASN A 417 -9.97 7.35 25.98
N SER A 418 -9.63 6.68 27.09
CA SER A 418 -10.07 7.05 28.44
C SER A 418 -9.51 8.42 28.84
N THR A 419 -8.22 8.68 28.58
CA THR A 419 -7.57 9.96 28.91
C THR A 419 -8.15 11.10 28.05
N ILE A 420 -8.35 10.87 26.75
CA ILE A 420 -8.98 11.84 25.85
C ILE A 420 -10.40 12.16 26.33
N TYR A 421 -11.19 11.13 26.62
CA TYR A 421 -12.54 11.32 27.14
C TYR A 421 -12.56 12.07 28.46
N SER A 422 -11.63 11.78 29.40
CA SER A 422 -11.54 12.48 30.69
C SER A 422 -11.25 13.97 30.50
N ARG A 423 -10.35 14.34 29.57
CA ARG A 423 -10.09 15.75 29.22
C ARG A 423 -11.32 16.43 28.61
N GLN A 424 -11.96 15.77 27.64
CA GLN A 424 -13.18 16.30 26.98
C GLN A 424 -14.30 16.48 27.99
N LYS A 425 -14.52 15.51 28.86
CA LYS A 425 -15.47 15.55 29.96
C LYS A 425 -15.22 16.74 30.88
N GLN A 426 -13.99 16.97 31.31
CA GLN A 426 -13.61 18.08 32.16
C GLN A 426 -13.91 19.44 31.50
N SER A 427 -13.52 19.60 30.23
CA SER A 427 -13.82 20.84 29.46
C SER A 427 -15.32 21.11 29.34
N VAL A 428 -16.14 20.06 29.13
CA VAL A 428 -17.60 20.20 29.07
C VAL A 428 -18.17 20.60 30.44
N ILE A 429 -17.70 20.00 31.53
CA ILE A 429 -18.13 20.35 32.89
C ILE A 429 -17.80 21.81 33.19
N GLU A 430 -16.57 22.27 32.92
CA GLU A 430 -16.15 23.66 33.14
C GLU A 430 -16.99 24.63 32.32
N TYR A 431 -17.31 24.32 31.09
CA TYR A 431 -18.17 25.13 30.25
C TYR A 431 -19.60 25.22 30.80
N LEU A 432 -20.22 24.06 31.11
CA LEU A 432 -21.58 24.01 31.63
C LEU A 432 -21.74 24.60 33.04
N THR A 433 -20.65 24.69 33.82
CA THR A 433 -20.62 25.39 35.11
C THR A 433 -20.74 26.92 34.89
N ARG A 434 -20.23 27.47 33.80
CA ARG A 434 -20.30 28.89 33.45
C ARG A 434 -21.59 29.27 32.73
N GLU A 435 -21.97 28.48 31.71
CA GLU A 435 -23.03 28.80 30.76
C GLU A 435 -24.37 28.10 31.05
N ILE A 436 -24.45 27.34 32.14
CA ILE A 436 -25.65 26.66 32.62
C ILE A 436 -26.13 25.55 31.67
N LYS A 437 -26.22 25.82 30.35
CA LYS A 437 -26.63 24.85 29.32
C LYS A 437 -25.96 25.11 27.97
N ALA A 438 -25.80 24.04 27.17
CA ALA A 438 -25.26 24.12 25.82
C ALA A 438 -25.95 23.10 24.89
N ASP A 439 -25.97 23.39 23.59
CA ASP A 439 -26.36 22.42 22.58
C ASP A 439 -25.14 21.59 22.08
N CYS A 440 -25.41 20.56 21.29
CA CYS A 440 -24.36 19.69 20.75
C CYS A 440 -23.39 20.45 19.79
N LYS A 441 -23.84 21.52 19.15
CA LYS A 441 -23.01 22.30 18.23
C LYS A 441 -21.98 23.09 19.02
N THR A 442 -22.40 23.79 20.05
CA THR A 442 -21.54 24.56 20.96
C THR A 442 -20.47 23.67 21.60
N ILE A 443 -20.85 22.46 22.04
CA ILE A 443 -19.88 21.52 22.62
C ILE A 443 -18.92 20.96 21.56
N ALA A 444 -19.35 20.77 20.31
CA ALA A 444 -18.47 20.35 19.23
C ALA A 444 -17.40 21.43 18.94
N GLU A 445 -17.80 22.69 18.90
CA GLU A 445 -16.90 23.85 18.71
C GLU A 445 -15.94 23.99 19.91
N LEU A 446 -16.42 23.89 21.14
CA LEU A 446 -15.60 23.93 22.35
C LEU A 446 -14.49 22.86 22.33
N LEU A 447 -14.84 21.63 21.93
CA LEU A 447 -13.90 20.50 21.93
C LEU A 447 -13.06 20.38 20.66
N GLY A 448 -13.31 21.23 19.62
CA GLY A 448 -12.64 21.14 18.32
C GLY A 448 -12.89 19.81 17.60
N ILE A 449 -14.08 19.20 17.74
CA ILE A 449 -14.43 17.89 17.16
C ILE A 449 -15.72 17.96 16.35
N SER A 450 -15.96 16.95 15.52
CA SER A 450 -17.20 16.86 14.74
C SER A 450 -18.44 16.68 15.64
N ARG A 451 -19.60 17.16 15.19
CA ARG A 451 -20.89 17.01 15.92
C ARG A 451 -21.25 15.56 16.29
N PRO A 452 -21.04 14.54 15.42
CA PRO A 452 -21.25 13.15 15.80
C PRO A 452 -20.38 12.71 16.98
N ARG A 453 -19.10 13.12 17.01
CA ARG A 453 -18.19 12.85 18.12
C ARG A 453 -18.60 13.57 19.40
N ALA A 454 -18.98 14.83 19.33
CA ALA A 454 -19.49 15.59 20.49
C ALA A 454 -20.76 14.94 21.05
N ARG A 455 -21.67 14.48 20.17
CA ARG A 455 -22.87 13.74 20.59
C ARG A 455 -22.52 12.45 21.32
N ALA A 456 -21.52 11.70 20.85
CA ALA A 456 -21.05 10.48 21.53
C ALA A 456 -20.49 10.78 22.92
N VAL A 457 -19.70 11.84 23.09
CA VAL A 457 -19.20 12.31 24.39
C VAL A 457 -20.34 12.65 25.32
N LEU A 458 -21.29 13.49 24.87
CA LEU A 458 -22.46 13.91 25.64
C LEU A 458 -23.35 12.73 26.03
N THR A 459 -23.60 11.81 25.12
CA THR A 459 -24.37 10.58 25.40
C THR A 459 -23.72 9.74 26.50
N LYS A 460 -22.39 9.64 26.48
CA LYS A 460 -21.65 8.94 27.53
C LYS A 460 -21.74 9.68 28.86
N MET A 461 -21.62 11.01 28.86
CA MET A 461 -21.80 11.82 30.08
C MET A 461 -23.22 11.75 30.66
N VAL A 462 -24.24 11.60 29.79
CA VAL A 462 -25.63 11.36 30.24
C VAL A 462 -25.74 9.98 30.90
N LYS A 463 -25.14 8.93 30.32
CA LYS A 463 -25.09 7.60 30.92
C LYS A 463 -24.34 7.55 32.23
N GLU A 464 -23.32 8.40 32.40
CA GLU A 464 -22.57 8.56 33.66
C GLU A 464 -23.28 9.49 34.66
N GLU A 465 -24.50 9.93 34.33
CA GLU A 465 -25.32 10.82 35.16
C GLU A 465 -24.69 12.17 35.52
N ILE A 466 -23.76 12.65 34.69
CA ILE A 466 -23.06 13.92 34.89
C ILE A 466 -23.83 15.08 34.30
N VAL A 467 -24.43 14.85 33.14
CA VAL A 467 -25.27 15.82 32.46
C VAL A 467 -26.65 15.25 32.20
N VAL A 468 -27.65 16.12 32.15
CA VAL A 468 -29.04 15.77 31.80
C VAL A 468 -29.43 16.53 30.54
N THR A 469 -30.35 15.93 29.78
CA THR A 469 -30.88 16.53 28.55
C THR A 469 -32.16 17.32 28.85
N GLU A 470 -32.31 18.47 28.21
CA GLU A 470 -33.51 19.30 28.24
C GLU A 470 -33.97 19.57 26.81
N GLY A 471 -35.26 19.42 26.52
CA GLY A 471 -35.80 19.52 25.18
C GLY A 471 -35.64 18.24 24.33
N SER A 472 -36.17 18.27 23.10
CA SER A 472 -36.15 17.14 22.17
C SER A 472 -35.68 17.55 20.77
N ASN A 473 -35.15 16.60 20.02
CA ASN A 473 -34.71 16.76 18.63
C ASN A 473 -33.77 17.96 18.40
N ARG A 474 -34.16 18.94 17.57
CA ARG A 474 -33.31 20.09 17.17
C ARG A 474 -33.05 21.06 18.32
N ASN A 475 -33.91 21.09 19.36
CA ASN A 475 -33.81 21.98 20.52
C ASN A 475 -33.24 21.30 21.76
N ARG A 476 -32.54 20.15 21.59
CA ARG A 476 -31.93 19.44 22.72
C ARG A 476 -30.72 20.19 23.24
N THR A 477 -30.76 20.53 24.52
CA THR A 477 -29.64 21.10 25.28
C THR A 477 -29.21 20.16 26.39
N TYR A 478 -28.01 20.36 26.88
CA TYR A 478 -27.38 19.61 27.97
C TYR A 478 -27.03 20.56 29.09
N LYS A 479 -27.28 20.15 30.32
CA LYS A 479 -26.92 20.88 31.56
C LYS A 479 -26.34 19.91 32.58
N LEU A 480 -25.56 20.41 33.55
CA LEU A 480 -25.07 19.56 34.61
C LEU A 480 -26.24 18.99 35.44
N LYS A 481 -26.11 17.76 35.86
CA LYS A 481 -27.02 17.16 36.83
C LYS A 481 -26.76 17.82 38.18
N SER A 482 -27.76 18.49 38.74
CA SER A 482 -27.71 19.08 40.09
C SER A 482 -27.72 17.99 41.14
#